data_f8c2d69e1c8ac265f815dd815c368c9d
#
_entry.id   f8c2d69e1c8ac265f815dd815c368c9d
#
_cell.length_a   1.000
_cell.length_b   1.000
_cell.length_c   1.000
_cell.angle_alpha   90.00
_cell.angle_beta   90.00
_cell.angle_gamma   90.00
#
_symmetry.space_group_name_H-M   'P 1'
#
loop_
_entity.id
_entity.type
_entity.pdbx_description
1 polymer ?
#
loop_
_entity_poly.entity_id
_entity_poly.type
_entity_poly.pdbx_seq_one_letter_code
_entity_poly.pdbx_strand_id
1 'polypeptide(L)' 'MNAQELRDKTPDQLREQLAALKKESFNLRFQQATGQLENTARIRTVKRDTARVLTILNQQADSGQ' A
#
# COMPACT_ATOMS: atom_id res chain seq x y z
N MET A 1 -0.75 -7.48 -5.50
CA MET A 1 -0.47 -6.39 -6.45
C MET A 1 0.71 -6.69 -7.31
N ASN A 2 0.58 -6.45 -8.59
CA ASN A 2 1.65 -6.65 -9.55
C ASN A 2 2.39 -5.33 -9.78
N ALA A 3 3.73 -5.36 -9.75
CA ALA A 3 4.52 -4.15 -9.95
C ALA A 3 4.29 -3.51 -11.31
N GLN A 4 4.05 -4.32 -12.33
CA GLN A 4 3.78 -3.82 -13.67
C GLN A 4 2.46 -3.04 -13.72
N GLU A 5 1.44 -3.53 -13.05
CA GLU A 5 0.17 -2.83 -12.95
C GLU A 5 0.34 -1.48 -12.26
N LEU A 6 1.17 -1.44 -11.22
CA LEU A 6 1.45 -0.20 -10.52
C LEU A 6 2.17 0.81 -11.39
N ARG A 7 3.09 0.35 -12.23
CA ARG A 7 3.81 1.24 -13.13
C ARG A 7 2.92 1.86 -14.20
N ASP A 8 1.85 1.18 -14.57
CA ASP A 8 0.91 1.68 -15.56
C ASP A 8 -0.03 2.74 -15.00
N LYS A 9 -0.06 2.92 -13.69
CA LYS A 9 -0.91 3.90 -13.04
C LYS A 9 -0.27 5.28 -13.01
N THR A 10 -1.12 6.32 -13.04
CA THR A 10 -0.65 7.68 -12.86
C THR A 10 -0.19 7.90 -11.42
N PRO A 11 0.68 8.91 -11.17
CA PRO A 11 1.08 9.23 -9.79
C PRO A 11 -0.12 9.53 -8.89
N ASP A 12 -1.15 10.19 -9.41
CA ASP A 12 -2.34 10.49 -8.63
C ASP A 12 -3.07 9.22 -8.21
N GLN A 13 -3.20 8.25 -9.13
CA GLN A 13 -3.82 6.97 -8.82
C GLN A 13 -3.02 6.21 -7.77
N LEU A 14 -1.69 6.26 -7.86
CA LEU A 14 -0.84 5.60 -6.89
C LEU A 14 -0.96 6.24 -5.51
N ARG A 15 -1.09 7.55 -5.45
CA ARG A 15 -1.27 8.25 -4.18
C ARG A 15 -2.60 7.90 -3.54
N GLU A 16 -3.66 7.80 -4.34
CA GLU A 16 -4.97 7.37 -3.84
C GLU A 16 -4.90 5.94 -3.30
N GLN A 17 -4.22 5.07 -4.01
CA GLN A 17 -4.06 3.69 -3.58
C GLN A 17 -3.24 3.62 -2.30
N LEU A 18 -2.19 4.43 -2.20
CA LEU A 18 -1.38 4.50 -1.00
C LEU A 18 -2.20 4.94 0.21
N ALA A 19 -3.03 5.95 0.02
CA ALA A 19 -3.90 6.42 1.11
C ALA A 19 -4.86 5.32 1.57
N ALA A 20 -5.45 4.59 0.63
CA ALA A 20 -6.34 3.49 0.95
C ALA A 20 -5.61 2.38 1.70
N LEU A 21 -4.38 2.05 1.28
CA LEU A 21 -3.58 1.03 1.95
C LEU A 21 -3.20 1.46 3.36
N LYS A 22 -2.85 2.71 3.55
CA LYS A 22 -2.53 3.23 4.89
C LYS A 22 -3.74 3.16 5.81
N LYS A 23 -4.91 3.51 5.30
CA LYS A 23 -6.15 3.43 6.06
C LYS A 23 -6.46 2.00 6.46
N GLU A 24 -6.32 1.07 5.53
CA GLU A 24 -6.52 -0.35 5.80
C GLU A 24 -5.53 -0.86 6.84
N SER A 25 -4.26 -0.47 6.72
CA SER A 25 -3.23 -0.84 7.69
C SER A 25 -3.59 -0.37 9.09
N PHE A 26 -4.10 0.85 9.19
CA PHE A 26 -4.51 1.43 10.47
C PHE A 26 -5.64 0.61 11.09
N ASN A 27 -6.64 0.27 10.28
CA ASN A 27 -7.77 -0.54 10.74
C ASN A 27 -7.32 -1.93 11.19
N LEU A 28 -6.41 -2.55 10.44
CA LEU A 28 -5.91 -3.87 10.79
C LEU A 28 -5.14 -3.85 12.11
N ARG A 29 -4.34 -2.81 12.32
CA ARG A 29 -3.61 -2.67 13.59
C ARG A 29 -4.56 -2.48 14.75
N PHE A 30 -5.62 -1.72 14.53
CA PHE A 30 -6.64 -1.52 15.57
C PHE A 30 -7.32 -2.84 15.91
N GLN A 31 -7.70 -3.60 14.89
CA GLN A 31 -8.32 -4.91 15.09
C GLN A 31 -7.39 -5.86 15.83
N GLN A 32 -6.11 -5.83 15.50
CA GLN A 32 -5.12 -6.66 16.18
C GLN A 32 -5.00 -6.28 17.65
N ALA A 33 -4.98 -4.99 17.95
CA ALA A 33 -4.88 -4.52 19.32
C ALA A 33 -6.08 -4.89 20.17
N THR A 34 -7.26 -4.96 19.55
CA THR A 34 -8.49 -5.33 20.26
C THR A 34 -8.77 -6.84 20.23
N GLY A 35 -7.90 -7.62 19.60
CA GLY A 35 -8.06 -9.06 19.50
C GLY A 35 -9.12 -9.51 18.50
N GLN A 36 -9.60 -8.63 17.65
CA GLN A 36 -10.63 -8.94 16.67
C GLN A 36 -10.06 -9.51 15.36
N LEU A 37 -8.77 -9.35 15.14
CA LEU A 37 -8.16 -9.80 13.90
C LEU A 37 -7.80 -11.28 13.98
N GLU A 38 -8.42 -12.09 13.15
CA GLU A 38 -8.18 -13.53 13.12
C GLU A 38 -7.01 -13.90 12.21
N ASN A 39 -6.79 -13.13 11.13
CA ASN A 39 -5.79 -13.47 10.12
C ASN A 39 -4.76 -12.36 9.99
N THR A 40 -3.56 -12.59 10.52
CA THR A 40 -2.48 -11.62 10.49
C THR A 40 -1.78 -11.55 9.13
N ALA A 41 -2.04 -12.51 8.24
CA ALA A 41 -1.45 -12.48 6.89
C ALA A 41 -1.87 -11.24 6.12
N ARG A 42 -3.07 -10.72 6.37
CA ARG A 42 -3.55 -9.51 5.72
C ARG A 42 -2.67 -8.30 6.05
N ILE A 43 -2.18 -8.23 7.28
CA ILE A 43 -1.28 -7.15 7.69
C ILE A 43 -0.01 -7.17 6.84
N ARG A 44 0.56 -8.35 6.63
CA ARG A 44 1.77 -8.49 5.81
C ARG A 44 1.51 -8.09 4.36
N THR A 45 0.38 -8.52 3.81
CA THR A 45 0.01 -8.19 2.44
C THR A 45 -0.13 -6.69 2.25
N VAL A 46 -0.84 -6.03 3.14
CA VAL A 46 -1.04 -4.57 3.06
C VAL A 46 0.30 -3.84 3.21
N LYS A 47 1.13 -4.28 4.12
CA LYS A 47 2.45 -3.68 4.34
C LYS A 47 3.32 -3.80 3.09
N ARG A 48 3.32 -4.98 2.47
CA ARG A 48 4.08 -5.22 1.23
C ARG A 48 3.57 -4.36 0.09
N ASP A 49 2.25 -4.30 -0.08
CA ASP A 49 1.65 -3.50 -1.14
C ASP A 49 1.95 -2.02 -0.95
N THR A 50 1.89 -1.54 0.28
CA THR A 50 2.24 -0.16 0.61
C THR A 50 3.69 0.15 0.20
N ALA A 51 4.61 -0.75 0.52
CA ALA A 51 6.01 -0.58 0.17
C ALA A 51 6.20 -0.55 -1.34
N ARG A 52 5.48 -1.39 -2.08
CA ARG A 52 5.55 -1.42 -3.54
C ARG A 52 5.06 -0.11 -4.15
N VAL A 53 3.93 0.38 -3.68
CA VAL A 53 3.37 1.64 -4.19
C VAL A 53 4.34 2.79 -3.93
N LEU A 54 4.92 2.85 -2.73
CA LEU A 54 5.91 3.87 -2.40
C LEU A 54 7.13 3.79 -3.31
N THR A 55 7.62 2.58 -3.57
CA THR A 55 8.78 2.39 -4.44
C THR A 55 8.49 2.90 -5.85
N ILE A 56 7.33 2.55 -6.40
CA ILE A 56 6.96 2.99 -7.74
C ILE A 56 6.80 4.50 -7.80
N LEU A 57 6.18 5.11 -6.78
CA LEU A 57 6.05 6.56 -6.72
C LEU A 57 7.42 7.25 -6.72
N ASN A 58 8.35 6.71 -5.94
CA ASN A 58 9.71 7.26 -5.89
C ASN A 58 10.41 7.13 -7.25
N GLN A 59 10.23 6.00 -7.92
CA GLN A 59 10.81 5.79 -9.24
C GLN A 59 10.25 6.76 -10.27
N GLN A 60 8.94 6.99 -10.23
CA GLN A 60 8.30 7.92 -11.15
C GLN A 60 8.73 9.35 -10.89
N ALA A 61 8.90 9.71 -9.62
CA ALA A 61 9.38 11.04 -9.26
C ALA A 61 10.80 11.28 -9.78
N ASP A 62 11.66 10.27 -9.66
CA ASP A 62 13.03 10.37 -10.13
C ASP A 62 13.10 10.44 -11.65
N SER A 63 12.29 9.63 -12.33
CA SER A 63 12.33 9.56 -13.79
C SER A 63 11.59 10.72 -14.45
N GLY A 64 10.80 11.47 -13.69
CA GLY A 64 10.06 12.60 -14.20
C GLY A 64 10.86 13.89 -14.31
N GLN A 65 12.12 13.83 -13.98
CA GLN A 65 12.98 15.01 -14.00
C GLN A 65 13.65 15.25 -15.34
#